data_3109902c5804f17063f965ab78230022
#
_entry.id   3109902c5804f17063f965ab78230022
#
_cell.length_a   1.000
_cell.length_b   1.000
_cell.length_c   1.000
_cell.angle_alpha   90.00
_cell.angle_beta   90.00
_cell.angle_gamma   90.00
#
_symmetry.space_group_name_H-M   'P 1'
#
loop_
_entity.id
_entity.type
_entity.pdbx_description
1 polymer ?
#
loop_
_entity_poly.entity_id
_entity_poly.type
_entity_poly.pdbx_seq_one_letter_code
_entity_poly.pdbx_strand_id
1 'polypeptide(L)'
;MILKGQNFRILTVTGTTAKCIGMASNCTVNLTNNTEDASTKDDVGMSAKPVMTSQSWNVQVDSLDVSDIAAMLTAMKSLTPFMLLWDETNTTDNQSGLDAAFSRMGQAFLNDATFQFDDRTNSTKSLQFTGSGPIGNSPETLTYEAVSVSTYTKGQFVRLFLSDDNTAAPSKVIASAKTLSLHVSMQLENASSKDTSGNYELQEPVGLSYDITTSALVRGADTITSSVQGQNLASIEEIYEAGTPVKWKIANVGGDNQRTASSTIVSGSVLLTQLSIQAQNRSNATYQATLNGYGIYDVAA
;
A
#
# COMPACT_ATOMS: atom_id res chain seq x y z
N MET A 1 -8.73 5.87 -32.56
CA MET A 1 -9.11 4.73 -31.69
C MET A 1 -9.37 5.31 -30.30
N ILE A 2 -10.42 4.91 -29.60
CA ILE A 2 -10.65 5.37 -28.22
C ILE A 2 -10.05 4.31 -27.30
N LEU A 3 -9.10 4.71 -26.46
CA LEU A 3 -8.51 3.85 -25.44
C LEU A 3 -9.58 3.41 -24.45
N LYS A 4 -9.70 2.12 -24.21
CA LYS A 4 -10.60 1.59 -23.18
C LYS A 4 -9.84 1.49 -21.87
N GLY A 5 -10.43 1.98 -20.77
CA GLY A 5 -9.79 1.94 -19.44
C GLY A 5 -9.34 0.54 -19.00
N GLN A 6 -10.04 -0.50 -19.43
CA GLN A 6 -9.63 -1.89 -19.15
C GLN A 6 -8.30 -2.29 -19.80
N ASN A 7 -7.86 -1.59 -20.86
CA ASN A 7 -6.61 -1.86 -21.55
C ASN A 7 -5.44 -1.03 -21.02
N PHE A 8 -5.72 0.03 -20.25
CA PHE A 8 -4.69 0.85 -19.63
C PHE A 8 -4.15 0.16 -18.38
N ARG A 9 -2.86 -0.08 -18.33
CA ARG A 9 -2.20 -0.83 -17.26
C ARG A 9 -0.99 -0.10 -16.73
N ILE A 10 -0.77 -0.29 -15.43
CA ILE A 10 0.46 0.11 -14.76
C ILE A 10 1.30 -1.15 -14.52
N LEU A 11 2.56 -1.07 -14.89
CA LEU A 11 3.51 -2.16 -14.79
C LEU A 11 4.74 -1.70 -14.00
N THR A 12 5.33 -2.61 -13.26
CA THR A 12 6.66 -2.44 -12.69
C THR A 12 7.69 -3.08 -13.61
N VAL A 13 8.80 -2.40 -13.84
CA VAL A 13 9.86 -2.89 -14.72
C VAL A 13 11.09 -3.26 -13.90
N THR A 14 11.57 -4.49 -14.09
CA THR A 14 12.81 -4.99 -13.50
C THR A 14 13.71 -5.52 -14.59
N GLY A 15 14.85 -4.86 -14.81
CA GLY A 15 15.71 -5.17 -15.95
C GLY A 15 14.98 -4.96 -17.29
N THR A 16 14.77 -6.03 -18.05
CA THR A 16 14.02 -6.02 -19.30
C THR A 16 12.61 -6.59 -19.19
N THR A 17 12.16 -6.94 -17.98
CA THR A 17 10.84 -7.54 -17.74
C THR A 17 9.87 -6.52 -17.19
N ALA A 18 8.74 -6.33 -17.88
CA ALA A 18 7.62 -5.52 -17.42
C ALA A 18 6.52 -6.43 -16.85
N LYS A 19 6.21 -6.27 -15.56
CA LYS A 19 5.18 -7.03 -14.85
C LYS A 19 4.02 -6.14 -14.49
N CYS A 20 2.83 -6.50 -14.91
CA CYS A 20 1.62 -5.75 -14.60
C CYS A 20 1.28 -5.85 -13.09
N ILE A 21 0.86 -4.74 -12.49
CA ILE A 21 0.19 -4.78 -11.19
C ILE A 21 -1.16 -5.47 -11.40
N GLY A 22 -1.22 -6.72 -10.93
CA GLY A 22 -2.33 -7.64 -11.24
C GLY A 22 -3.66 -7.16 -10.69
N MET A 23 -4.76 -7.59 -11.35
CA MET A 23 -6.14 -7.39 -10.91
C MET A 23 -6.48 -5.94 -10.50
N ALA A 24 -5.85 -4.96 -11.15
CA ALA A 24 -6.13 -3.55 -10.90
C ALA A 24 -7.59 -3.22 -11.28
N SER A 25 -8.29 -2.58 -10.35
CA SER A 25 -9.66 -2.10 -10.54
C SER A 25 -9.68 -0.64 -10.99
N ASN A 26 -8.66 0.12 -10.61
CA ASN A 26 -8.48 1.51 -10.97
C ASN A 26 -7.00 1.86 -11.12
N CYS A 27 -6.68 2.67 -12.13
CA CYS A 27 -5.35 3.20 -12.36
C CYS A 27 -5.47 4.68 -12.75
N THR A 28 -4.72 5.54 -12.09
CA THR A 28 -4.69 6.98 -12.38
C THR A 28 -3.24 7.44 -12.50
N VAL A 29 -2.94 8.19 -13.54
CA VAL A 29 -1.66 8.88 -13.74
C VAL A 29 -1.93 10.37 -13.79
N ASN A 30 -1.31 11.13 -12.90
CA ASN A 30 -1.40 12.58 -12.86
C ASN A 30 -0.06 13.18 -13.25
N LEU A 31 -0.10 14.13 -14.16
CA LEU A 31 1.05 14.90 -14.63
C LEU A 31 0.77 16.38 -14.29
N THR A 32 1.67 17.03 -13.55
CA THR A 32 1.48 18.39 -13.08
C THR A 32 2.62 19.28 -13.55
N ASN A 33 2.28 20.44 -14.14
CA ASN A 33 3.21 21.53 -14.39
C ASN A 33 3.01 22.58 -13.31
N ASN A 34 4.03 22.83 -12.50
CA ASN A 34 4.03 23.93 -11.55
C ASN A 34 4.41 25.20 -12.30
N THR A 35 3.65 26.27 -12.08
CA THR A 35 3.84 27.54 -12.80
C THR A 35 3.89 28.71 -11.83
N GLU A 36 4.68 29.71 -12.18
CA GLU A 36 4.69 31.03 -11.53
C GLU A 36 4.19 32.08 -12.53
N ASP A 37 3.57 33.12 -12.01
CA ASP A 37 3.18 34.30 -12.82
C ASP A 37 4.37 35.18 -13.06
N ALA A 38 4.78 35.31 -14.31
CA ALA A 38 5.87 36.20 -14.76
C ALA A 38 5.35 37.53 -15.36
N SER A 39 4.13 37.94 -15.02
CA SER A 39 3.55 39.20 -15.49
C SER A 39 4.32 40.41 -14.96
N THR A 40 4.59 41.38 -15.83
CA THR A 40 5.28 42.61 -15.50
C THR A 40 4.40 43.82 -15.77
N LYS A 41 4.82 45.00 -15.32
CA LYS A 41 4.12 46.28 -15.59
C LYS A 41 4.12 46.67 -17.08
N ASP A 42 5.02 46.09 -17.86
CA ASP A 42 5.13 46.33 -19.30
C ASP A 42 4.23 45.41 -20.14
N ASP A 43 3.51 44.50 -19.47
CA ASP A 43 2.56 43.64 -20.14
C ASP A 43 1.27 44.38 -20.50
N VAL A 44 0.84 44.23 -21.73
CA VAL A 44 -0.38 44.82 -22.22
C VAL A 44 -1.58 43.93 -21.87
N GLY A 45 -2.48 44.41 -21.03
CA GLY A 45 -3.70 43.71 -20.63
C GLY A 45 -3.66 43.20 -19.17
N MET A 46 -4.73 42.53 -18.76
CA MET A 46 -4.92 41.97 -17.40
C MET A 46 -4.72 40.47 -17.35
N SER A 47 -3.99 39.89 -18.32
CA SER A 47 -3.78 38.44 -18.40
C SER A 47 -2.52 38.02 -17.70
N ALA A 48 -2.60 36.98 -16.86
CA ALA A 48 -1.42 36.33 -16.27
C ALA A 48 -0.55 35.68 -17.34
N LYS A 49 0.78 35.67 -17.12
CA LYS A 49 1.77 34.98 -17.96
C LYS A 49 2.42 33.86 -17.18
N PRO A 50 1.77 32.68 -17.09
CA PRO A 50 2.36 31.56 -16.36
C PRO A 50 3.62 31.06 -17.06
N VAL A 51 4.69 30.92 -16.31
CA VAL A 51 5.93 30.27 -16.73
C VAL A 51 6.13 29.03 -15.91
N MET A 52 6.43 27.91 -16.57
CA MET A 52 6.67 26.63 -15.93
C MET A 52 7.94 26.68 -15.07
N THR A 53 7.82 26.27 -13.81
CA THR A 53 8.94 26.20 -12.85
C THR A 53 9.42 24.80 -12.63
N SER A 54 8.50 23.83 -12.49
CA SER A 54 8.85 22.42 -12.35
C SER A 54 7.73 21.50 -12.87
N GLN A 55 8.04 20.22 -13.02
CA GLN A 55 7.11 19.17 -13.40
C GLN A 55 7.16 18.06 -12.37
N SER A 56 5.99 17.59 -11.96
CA SER A 56 5.84 16.42 -11.10
C SER A 56 4.81 15.46 -11.65
N TRP A 57 4.87 14.22 -11.21
CA TRP A 57 3.89 13.21 -11.58
C TRP A 57 3.69 12.18 -10.49
N ASN A 58 2.51 11.60 -10.46
CA ASN A 58 2.18 10.52 -9.55
C ASN A 58 1.29 9.48 -10.24
N VAL A 59 1.30 8.28 -9.67
CA VAL A 59 0.49 7.15 -10.14
C VAL A 59 -0.21 6.54 -8.95
N GLN A 60 -1.52 6.29 -9.10
CA GLN A 60 -2.32 5.56 -8.11
C GLN A 60 -2.88 4.30 -8.74
N VAL A 61 -2.83 3.20 -7.99
CA VAL A 61 -3.35 1.90 -8.41
C VAL A 61 -4.13 1.26 -7.27
N ASP A 62 -5.39 0.90 -7.52
CA ASP A 62 -6.20 0.09 -6.63
C ASP A 62 -6.32 -1.32 -7.22
N SER A 63 -6.07 -2.36 -6.42
CA SER A 63 -6.02 -3.74 -6.89
C SER A 63 -6.61 -4.72 -5.88
N LEU A 64 -7.13 -5.83 -6.40
CA LEU A 64 -7.60 -6.98 -5.62
C LEU A 64 -6.51 -8.06 -5.44
N ASP A 65 -5.37 -7.91 -6.12
CA ASP A 65 -4.24 -8.83 -5.96
C ASP A 65 -3.31 -8.34 -4.86
N VAL A 66 -3.25 -9.11 -3.79
CA VAL A 66 -2.39 -8.85 -2.63
C VAL A 66 -1.20 -9.82 -2.54
N SER A 67 -0.96 -10.61 -3.58
CA SER A 67 0.11 -11.62 -3.59
C SER A 67 1.52 -11.03 -3.57
N ASP A 68 1.67 -9.78 -4.03
CA ASP A 68 2.93 -9.06 -4.11
C ASP A 68 3.22 -8.13 -2.91
N ILE A 69 2.42 -8.20 -1.83
CA ILE A 69 2.59 -7.38 -0.61
C ILE A 69 4.05 -7.42 -0.12
N ALA A 70 4.63 -8.61 -0.04
CA ALA A 70 6.00 -8.78 0.45
C ALA A 70 7.02 -8.02 -0.41
N ALA A 71 6.88 -8.07 -1.74
CA ALA A 71 7.76 -7.36 -2.66
C ALA A 71 7.61 -5.84 -2.52
N MET A 72 6.37 -5.33 -2.43
CA MET A 72 6.08 -3.90 -2.25
C MET A 72 6.63 -3.37 -0.93
N LEU A 73 6.38 -4.08 0.17
CA LEU A 73 6.89 -3.70 1.49
C LEU A 73 8.43 -3.78 1.58
N THR A 74 9.05 -4.76 0.90
CA THR A 74 10.50 -4.86 0.83
C THR A 74 11.12 -3.68 0.09
N ALA A 75 10.52 -3.26 -1.01
CA ALA A 75 10.98 -2.09 -1.76
C ALA A 75 10.85 -0.79 -0.95
N MET A 76 9.74 -0.59 -0.23
CA MET A 76 9.59 0.54 0.69
C MET A 76 10.63 0.51 1.80
N LYS A 77 10.85 -0.66 2.43
CA LYS A 77 11.85 -0.84 3.50
C LYS A 77 13.28 -0.53 3.02
N SER A 78 13.61 -0.90 1.79
CA SER A 78 14.93 -0.65 1.19
C SER A 78 15.06 0.74 0.56
N LEU A 79 14.00 1.57 0.61
CA LEU A 79 13.97 2.90 -0.01
C LEU A 79 14.32 2.86 -1.50
N THR A 80 13.94 1.78 -2.18
CA THR A 80 14.30 1.55 -3.57
C THR A 80 13.16 2.04 -4.47
N PRO A 81 13.45 2.91 -5.46
CA PRO A 81 12.45 3.34 -6.41
C PRO A 81 12.06 2.23 -7.37
N PHE A 82 10.82 2.25 -7.80
CA PHE A 82 10.31 1.43 -8.88
C PHE A 82 10.53 2.13 -10.22
N MET A 83 10.84 1.35 -11.25
CA MET A 83 10.64 1.80 -12.60
C MET A 83 9.21 1.45 -13.00
N LEU A 84 8.36 2.48 -13.16
CA LEU A 84 6.97 2.32 -13.58
C LEU A 84 6.82 2.53 -15.08
N LEU A 85 5.99 1.70 -15.66
CA LEU A 85 5.57 1.79 -17.05
C LEU A 85 4.04 1.86 -17.05
N TRP A 86 3.47 2.77 -17.82
CA TRP A 86 2.05 2.73 -18.15
C TRP A 86 1.87 2.63 -19.64
N ASP A 87 0.97 1.74 -20.02
CA ASP A 87 0.82 1.34 -21.40
C ASP A 87 -0.58 0.83 -21.71
N GLU A 88 -0.93 0.79 -22.96
CA GLU A 88 -2.10 0.08 -23.46
C GLU A 88 -1.71 -1.37 -23.78
N THR A 89 -2.38 -2.33 -23.15
CA THR A 89 -2.25 -3.73 -23.56
C THR A 89 -3.05 -3.98 -24.84
N ASN A 90 -2.37 -4.46 -25.87
CA ASN A 90 -2.90 -4.55 -27.22
C ASN A 90 -3.60 -5.88 -27.47
N THR A 91 -4.61 -6.28 -26.68
CA THR A 91 -5.31 -7.52 -27.01
C THR A 91 -6.71 -7.64 -26.46
N THR A 92 -7.47 -8.53 -27.06
CA THR A 92 -8.81 -8.92 -26.64
C THR A 92 -8.85 -9.60 -25.28
N ASP A 93 -7.72 -10.09 -24.79
CA ASP A 93 -7.57 -10.79 -23.50
C ASP A 93 -6.85 -9.97 -22.42
N ASN A 94 -6.44 -8.73 -22.72
CA ASN A 94 -5.75 -7.81 -21.81
C ASN A 94 -4.43 -8.35 -21.20
N GLN A 95 -3.78 -9.33 -21.82
CA GLN A 95 -2.68 -10.05 -21.19
C GLN A 95 -1.41 -10.16 -22.05
N SER A 96 -1.45 -9.82 -23.32
CA SER A 96 -0.29 -10.00 -24.18
C SER A 96 0.08 -8.76 -24.98
N GLY A 97 1.27 -8.28 -24.72
CA GLY A 97 1.91 -7.21 -25.49
C GLY A 97 1.69 -5.80 -24.93
N LEU A 98 2.57 -4.92 -25.35
CA LEU A 98 2.58 -3.49 -25.05
C LEU A 98 2.37 -2.75 -26.38
N ASP A 99 1.62 -1.64 -26.35
CA ASP A 99 1.52 -0.74 -27.48
C ASP A 99 2.61 0.33 -27.39
N ALA A 100 3.71 0.14 -28.13
CA ALA A 100 4.85 1.05 -28.13
C ALA A 100 4.48 2.52 -28.43
N ALA A 101 3.35 2.77 -29.09
CA ALA A 101 2.89 4.12 -29.40
C ALA A 101 2.42 4.92 -28.18
N PHE A 102 2.00 4.24 -27.11
CA PHE A 102 1.45 4.87 -25.92
C PHE A 102 2.31 4.69 -24.66
N SER A 103 3.35 3.90 -24.76
CA SER A 103 4.22 3.49 -23.66
C SER A 103 5.02 4.64 -23.08
N ARG A 104 4.88 4.86 -21.76
CA ARG A 104 5.66 5.87 -21.01
C ARG A 104 6.23 5.24 -19.76
N MET A 105 7.46 5.60 -19.45
CA MET A 105 8.19 5.05 -18.33
C MET A 105 8.86 6.13 -17.48
N GLY A 106 8.89 5.94 -16.17
CA GLY A 106 9.55 6.83 -15.24
C GLY A 106 9.89 6.14 -13.93
N GLN A 107 10.83 6.72 -13.19
CA GLN A 107 11.23 6.26 -11.88
C GLN A 107 10.32 6.86 -10.81
N ALA A 108 9.83 6.05 -9.86
CA ALA A 108 8.95 6.51 -8.80
C ALA A 108 9.19 5.77 -7.49
N PHE A 109 8.94 6.43 -6.38
CA PHE A 109 8.90 5.83 -5.05
C PHE A 109 7.46 5.45 -4.71
N LEU A 110 7.25 4.26 -4.16
CA LEU A 110 6.00 3.89 -3.52
C LEU A 110 5.92 4.63 -2.18
N ASN A 111 5.18 5.72 -2.15
CA ASN A 111 5.13 6.60 -0.99
C ASN A 111 3.96 6.32 -0.05
N ASP A 112 2.92 5.62 -0.53
CA ASP A 112 1.79 5.21 0.28
C ASP A 112 1.28 3.84 -0.18
N ALA A 113 1.06 2.94 0.77
CA ALA A 113 0.53 1.61 0.50
C ALA A 113 -0.45 1.21 1.62
N THR A 114 -1.69 1.00 1.26
CA THR A 114 -2.73 0.51 2.17
C THR A 114 -3.20 -0.87 1.73
N PHE A 115 -3.15 -1.82 2.65
CA PHE A 115 -3.65 -3.19 2.47
C PHE A 115 -4.81 -3.45 3.41
N GLN A 116 -5.96 -3.86 2.85
CA GLN A 116 -7.18 -4.04 3.62
C GLN A 116 -7.67 -5.49 3.55
N PHE A 117 -8.01 -6.04 4.70
CA PHE A 117 -8.43 -7.43 4.90
C PHE A 117 -9.68 -7.48 5.76
N ASP A 118 -10.85 -7.37 5.12
CA ASP A 118 -12.13 -7.35 5.82
C ASP A 118 -12.78 -8.73 5.81
N ASP A 119 -13.56 -9.03 6.85
CA ASP A 119 -14.29 -10.29 6.97
C ASP A 119 -15.23 -10.50 5.78
N ARG A 120 -15.16 -11.69 5.16
CA ARG A 120 -16.00 -12.14 4.04
C ARG A 120 -15.90 -11.32 2.75
N THR A 121 -14.93 -10.42 2.63
CA THR A 121 -14.66 -9.69 1.40
C THR A 121 -13.32 -10.11 0.79
N ASN A 122 -13.08 -9.74 -0.45
CA ASN A 122 -11.76 -9.87 -1.05
C ASN A 122 -10.81 -8.85 -0.42
N SER A 123 -9.58 -9.27 -0.20
CA SER A 123 -8.51 -8.35 0.19
C SER A 123 -8.25 -7.34 -0.91
N THR A 124 -7.89 -6.12 -0.54
CA THR A 124 -7.58 -5.03 -1.47
C THR A 124 -6.26 -4.38 -1.12
N LYS A 125 -5.62 -3.76 -2.11
CA LYS A 125 -4.50 -2.84 -1.90
C LYS A 125 -4.74 -1.56 -2.67
N SER A 126 -4.31 -0.44 -2.09
CA SER A 126 -4.19 0.86 -2.75
C SER A 126 -2.75 1.31 -2.66
N LEU A 127 -2.16 1.64 -3.79
CA LEU A 127 -0.76 2.01 -3.93
C LEU A 127 -0.68 3.41 -4.54
N GLN A 128 0.13 4.28 -3.94
CA GLN A 128 0.43 5.59 -4.49
C GLN A 128 1.94 5.72 -4.72
N PHE A 129 2.30 6.07 -5.93
CA PHE A 129 3.67 6.28 -6.34
C PHE A 129 3.89 7.76 -6.66
N THR A 130 4.98 8.31 -6.16
CA THR A 130 5.43 9.67 -6.49
C THR A 130 6.63 9.57 -7.41
N GLY A 131 6.53 10.22 -8.55
CA GLY A 131 7.58 10.24 -9.56
C GLY A 131 8.82 10.98 -9.09
N SER A 132 9.98 10.46 -9.50
CA SER A 132 11.27 11.10 -9.27
C SER A 132 12.02 11.18 -10.60
N GLY A 133 12.17 12.39 -11.11
CA GLY A 133 12.82 12.63 -12.40
C GLY A 133 11.90 12.49 -13.62
N PRO A 134 12.47 12.45 -14.84
CA PRO A 134 11.75 12.59 -16.07
C PRO A 134 10.95 11.34 -16.47
N ILE A 135 9.89 11.58 -17.23
CA ILE A 135 9.14 10.57 -17.93
C ILE A 135 9.71 10.45 -19.36
N GLY A 136 10.03 9.23 -19.76
CA GLY A 136 10.51 8.92 -21.10
C GLY A 136 9.63 7.93 -21.85
N ASN A 137 10.01 7.63 -23.08
CA ASN A 137 9.43 6.53 -23.83
C ASN A 137 9.98 5.20 -23.30
N SER A 138 9.16 4.17 -23.32
CA SER A 138 9.61 2.81 -22.99
C SER A 138 10.64 2.32 -24.01
N PRO A 139 11.66 1.55 -23.58
CA PRO A 139 12.52 0.82 -24.51
C PRO A 139 11.71 -0.19 -25.33
N GLU A 140 12.01 -0.32 -26.61
CA GLU A 140 11.32 -1.25 -27.52
C GLU A 140 11.55 -2.74 -27.20
N THR A 141 12.45 -3.03 -26.25
CA THR A 141 12.93 -4.39 -25.96
C THR A 141 12.37 -5.00 -24.67
N LEU A 142 11.32 -4.43 -24.08
CA LEU A 142 10.74 -4.99 -22.86
C LEU A 142 9.97 -6.29 -23.14
N THR A 143 10.21 -7.29 -22.30
CA THR A 143 9.43 -8.52 -22.28
C THR A 143 8.27 -8.38 -21.30
N TYR A 144 7.05 -8.56 -21.79
CA TYR A 144 5.86 -8.55 -20.96
C TYR A 144 5.68 -9.87 -20.22
N GLU A 145 5.57 -9.82 -18.89
CA GLU A 145 5.18 -10.96 -18.07
C GLU A 145 3.66 -10.96 -17.91
N ALA A 146 3.01 -11.99 -18.44
CA ALA A 146 1.57 -12.14 -18.33
C ALA A 146 1.12 -12.23 -16.86
N VAL A 147 0.03 -11.54 -16.53
CA VAL A 147 -0.59 -11.66 -15.21
C VAL A 147 -1.15 -13.08 -15.06
N SER A 148 -0.58 -13.87 -14.17
CA SER A 148 -1.28 -15.07 -13.72
C SER A 148 -2.49 -14.60 -12.91
N VAL A 149 -3.70 -14.92 -13.36
CA VAL A 149 -4.94 -14.69 -12.60
C VAL A 149 -4.85 -15.55 -11.35
N SER A 150 -4.29 -14.99 -10.30
CA SER A 150 -4.17 -15.66 -9.03
C SER A 150 -5.52 -15.71 -8.30
N THR A 151 -5.66 -16.67 -7.44
CA THR A 151 -6.84 -16.82 -6.59
C THR A 151 -6.99 -15.59 -5.70
N TYR A 152 -8.18 -15.01 -5.64
CA TYR A 152 -8.49 -13.92 -4.72
C TYR A 152 -8.20 -14.35 -3.27
N THR A 153 -7.43 -13.56 -2.56
CA THR A 153 -7.27 -13.76 -1.11
C THR A 153 -8.44 -13.12 -0.38
N LYS A 154 -9.20 -13.93 0.34
CA LYS A 154 -10.27 -13.40 1.19
C LYS A 154 -9.68 -12.84 2.48
N GLY A 155 -10.14 -11.65 2.87
CA GLY A 155 -9.64 -10.98 4.07
C GLY A 155 -9.79 -11.80 5.35
N GLN A 156 -10.81 -12.67 5.44
CA GLN A 156 -11.00 -13.57 6.58
C GLN A 156 -9.85 -14.55 6.82
N PHE A 157 -9.00 -14.81 5.81
CA PHE A 157 -7.83 -15.70 5.93
C PHE A 157 -6.55 -14.96 6.30
N VAL A 158 -6.58 -13.63 6.36
CA VAL A 158 -5.46 -12.81 6.80
C VAL A 158 -5.77 -12.26 8.17
N ARG A 159 -4.91 -12.53 9.15
CA ARG A 159 -5.18 -12.18 10.55
C ARG A 159 -4.00 -11.49 11.20
N LEU A 160 -4.33 -10.59 12.13
CA LEU A 160 -3.37 -9.93 13.00
C LEU A 160 -3.17 -10.77 14.27
N PHE A 161 -1.90 -11.03 14.57
CA PHE A 161 -1.43 -11.67 15.78
C PHE A 161 -0.63 -10.67 16.59
N LEU A 162 -0.85 -10.63 17.90
CA LEU A 162 -0.12 -9.81 18.85
C LEU A 162 0.56 -10.69 19.90
N SER A 163 1.61 -10.17 20.49
CA SER A 163 2.18 -10.65 21.75
C SER A 163 1.62 -9.84 22.93
N ASP A 164 1.88 -10.29 24.15
CA ASP A 164 1.55 -9.52 25.35
C ASP A 164 2.63 -8.48 25.68
N ASP A 165 3.84 -8.67 25.16
CA ASP A 165 4.99 -7.81 25.36
C ASP A 165 5.91 -7.73 24.14
N ASN A 166 6.99 -6.96 24.21
CA ASN A 166 7.94 -6.80 23.11
C ASN A 166 9.00 -7.92 23.04
N THR A 167 8.96 -8.93 23.88
CA THR A 167 9.93 -10.03 23.92
C THR A 167 9.39 -11.31 23.33
N ALA A 168 8.13 -11.63 23.62
CA ALA A 168 7.46 -12.84 23.15
C ALA A 168 7.12 -12.78 21.65
N ALA A 169 7.13 -13.94 21.01
CA ALA A 169 6.65 -14.05 19.62
C ALA A 169 5.13 -13.79 19.55
N PRO A 170 4.63 -13.06 18.52
CA PRO A 170 3.21 -12.78 18.37
C PRO A 170 2.44 -14.08 18.05
N SER A 171 1.73 -14.60 19.02
CA SER A 171 1.01 -15.88 18.93
C SER A 171 -0.50 -15.76 19.11
N LYS A 172 -1.00 -14.68 19.71
CA LYS A 172 -2.41 -14.48 20.01
C LYS A 172 -3.10 -13.70 18.91
N VAL A 173 -4.10 -14.28 18.27
CA VAL A 173 -4.89 -13.64 17.20
C VAL A 173 -5.93 -12.69 17.80
N ILE A 174 -6.23 -11.58 17.13
CA ILE A 174 -7.38 -10.73 17.50
C ILE A 174 -8.67 -11.52 17.35
N ALA A 175 -9.36 -11.73 18.47
CA ALA A 175 -10.59 -12.51 18.50
C ALA A 175 -11.74 -11.75 17.84
N SER A 176 -12.52 -12.43 17.00
CA SER A 176 -13.70 -11.85 16.32
C SER A 176 -13.42 -10.59 15.52
N ALA A 177 -12.22 -10.48 14.95
CA ALA A 177 -11.84 -9.37 14.07
C ALA A 177 -12.80 -9.28 12.87
N LYS A 178 -13.18 -8.06 12.51
CA LYS A 178 -14.01 -7.72 11.36
C LYS A 178 -13.23 -7.05 10.25
N THR A 179 -12.31 -6.18 10.63
CA THR A 179 -11.46 -5.44 9.68
C THR A 179 -10.02 -5.49 10.13
N LEU A 180 -9.12 -5.46 9.17
CA LEU A 180 -7.70 -5.28 9.37
C LEU A 180 -7.15 -4.45 8.21
N SER A 181 -6.49 -3.35 8.54
CA SER A 181 -5.79 -2.51 7.57
C SER A 181 -4.34 -2.33 8.02
N LEU A 182 -3.42 -2.52 7.10
CA LEU A 182 -2.02 -2.14 7.23
C LEU A 182 -1.78 -0.97 6.29
N HIS A 183 -1.36 0.14 6.83
CA HIS A 183 -0.97 1.32 6.08
C HIS A 183 0.53 1.57 6.30
N VAL A 184 1.25 1.79 5.22
CA VAL A 184 2.70 2.09 5.23
C VAL A 184 2.92 3.33 4.40
N SER A 185 3.59 4.32 4.96
CA SER A 185 3.88 5.57 4.27
C SER A 185 5.37 5.89 4.31
N MET A 186 5.87 6.38 3.19
CA MET A 186 7.23 6.87 3.00
C MET A 186 7.20 8.37 2.83
N GLN A 187 7.93 9.09 3.66
CA GLN A 187 8.11 10.53 3.51
C GLN A 187 9.17 10.79 2.45
N LEU A 188 8.84 11.68 1.52
CA LEU A 188 9.71 12.12 0.44
C LEU A 188 9.98 13.61 0.57
N GLU A 189 11.21 14.01 0.26
CA GLU A 189 11.59 15.40 0.12
C GLU A 189 12.06 15.69 -1.31
N ASN A 190 11.85 16.93 -1.75
CA ASN A 190 12.33 17.37 -3.05
C ASN A 190 13.84 17.61 -2.99
N ALA A 191 14.60 16.79 -3.70
CA ALA A 191 16.05 16.84 -3.81
C ALA A 191 16.54 17.59 -5.06
N SER A 192 15.65 18.31 -5.77
CA SER A 192 16.01 19.08 -6.95
C SER A 192 16.90 20.28 -6.57
N SER A 193 17.93 20.51 -7.35
CA SER A 193 18.89 21.61 -7.17
C SER A 193 19.11 22.37 -8.49
N LYS A 194 19.89 23.43 -8.45
CA LYS A 194 20.29 24.17 -9.67
C LYS A 194 21.10 23.34 -10.64
N ASP A 195 21.70 22.25 -10.16
CA ASP A 195 22.50 21.31 -10.97
C ASP A 195 21.65 20.15 -11.53
N THR A 196 20.37 20.08 -11.13
CA THR A 196 19.44 19.11 -11.68
C THR A 196 19.09 19.46 -13.12
N SER A 197 19.35 18.56 -14.05
CA SER A 197 19.03 18.77 -15.46
C SER A 197 17.53 18.52 -15.72
N GLY A 198 16.92 19.42 -16.50
CA GLY A 198 15.49 19.35 -16.84
C GLY A 198 14.57 19.99 -15.82
N ASN A 199 13.27 19.87 -16.03
CA ASN A 199 12.23 20.52 -15.23
C ASN A 199 11.55 19.58 -14.24
N TYR A 200 11.89 18.29 -14.24
CA TYR A 200 11.25 17.31 -13.37
C TYR A 200 11.84 17.36 -11.96
N GLU A 201 10.96 17.28 -10.98
CA GLU A 201 11.35 17.18 -9.57
C GLU A 201 12.01 15.82 -9.30
N LEU A 202 13.10 15.85 -8.52
CA LEU A 202 13.71 14.67 -7.94
C LEU A 202 13.21 14.48 -6.52
N GLN A 203 12.87 13.26 -6.14
CA GLN A 203 12.41 12.92 -4.80
C GLN A 203 13.44 12.03 -4.11
N GLU A 204 13.64 12.27 -2.82
CA GLU A 204 14.49 11.46 -1.94
C GLU A 204 13.71 10.99 -0.72
N PRO A 205 13.79 9.69 -0.35
CA PRO A 205 13.11 9.18 0.82
C PRO A 205 13.83 9.58 2.10
N VAL A 206 13.10 10.16 3.05
CA VAL A 206 13.65 10.66 4.34
C VAL A 206 13.08 9.94 5.55
N GLY A 207 11.98 9.22 5.40
CA GLY A 207 11.36 8.50 6.51
C GLY A 207 10.40 7.41 6.07
N LEU A 208 10.19 6.43 6.94
CA LEU A 208 9.23 5.36 6.77
C LEU A 208 8.43 5.21 8.06
N SER A 209 7.10 5.15 7.95
CA SER A 209 6.19 4.90 9.05
C SER A 209 5.13 3.90 8.64
N TYR A 210 4.52 3.23 9.62
CA TYR A 210 3.40 2.35 9.37
C TYR A 210 2.43 2.35 10.56
N ASP A 211 1.17 2.06 10.27
CA ASP A 211 0.14 1.87 11.25
C ASP A 211 -0.76 0.70 10.89
N ILE A 212 -1.36 0.12 11.91
CA ILE A 212 -2.31 -0.98 11.78
C ILE A 212 -3.60 -0.57 12.46
N THR A 213 -4.70 -0.68 11.73
CA THR A 213 -6.03 -0.46 12.28
C THR A 213 -6.82 -1.76 12.21
N THR A 214 -7.45 -2.12 13.33
CA THR A 214 -8.31 -3.31 13.38
C THR A 214 -9.58 -3.02 14.14
N SER A 215 -10.68 -3.64 13.72
CA SER A 215 -11.93 -3.63 14.48
C SER A 215 -12.38 -5.06 14.79
N ALA A 216 -12.99 -5.25 15.94
CA ALA A 216 -13.50 -6.55 16.35
C ALA A 216 -14.78 -6.43 17.19
N LEU A 217 -15.52 -7.54 17.28
CA LEU A 217 -16.67 -7.65 18.19
C LEU A 217 -16.18 -7.77 19.64
N VAL A 218 -16.84 -7.03 20.55
CA VAL A 218 -16.61 -7.19 22.00
C VAL A 218 -17.17 -8.53 22.44
N ARG A 219 -16.32 -9.37 23.02
CA ARG A 219 -16.71 -10.63 23.67
C ARG A 219 -16.17 -10.64 25.10
N GLY A 220 -17.01 -11.10 26.05
CA GLY A 220 -16.62 -11.17 27.47
C GLY A 220 -15.56 -12.23 27.77
N ALA A 221 -15.59 -13.35 27.05
CA ALA A 221 -14.56 -14.38 27.12
C ALA A 221 -14.40 -15.04 25.76
N ASP A 222 -13.20 -15.50 25.44
CA ASP A 222 -12.96 -16.28 24.23
C ASP A 222 -13.41 -17.74 24.51
N THR A 223 -14.65 -18.05 24.11
CA THR A 223 -15.24 -19.39 24.29
C THR A 223 -14.90 -20.36 23.17
N ILE A 224 -14.09 -19.95 22.18
CA ILE A 224 -13.68 -20.82 21.10
C ILE A 224 -12.59 -21.75 21.65
N THR A 225 -12.89 -23.02 21.73
CA THR A 225 -11.94 -24.10 22.06
C THR A 225 -10.91 -24.27 20.94
N SER A 226 -9.93 -23.41 20.91
CA SER A 226 -8.77 -23.49 20.01
C SER A 226 -7.51 -23.59 20.87
N SER A 227 -6.51 -24.31 20.37
CA SER A 227 -5.18 -24.37 20.98
C SER A 227 -4.48 -23.01 21.02
N VAL A 228 -4.97 -22.03 20.25
CA VAL A 228 -4.47 -20.65 20.20
C VAL A 228 -5.51 -19.73 20.83
N GLN A 229 -5.16 -19.13 21.94
CA GLN A 229 -5.98 -18.10 22.60
C GLN A 229 -6.08 -16.85 21.70
N GLY A 230 -7.28 -16.25 21.64
CA GLY A 230 -7.48 -14.96 20.99
C GLY A 230 -7.33 -13.81 21.97
N GLN A 231 -6.80 -12.68 21.50
CA GLN A 231 -6.86 -11.41 22.23
C GLN A 231 -8.31 -10.92 22.19
N ASN A 232 -8.93 -10.77 23.37
CA ASN A 232 -10.23 -10.15 23.55
C ASN A 232 -10.07 -8.67 23.94
N LEU A 233 -11.17 -7.96 24.16
CA LEU A 233 -11.12 -6.55 24.54
C LEU A 233 -10.29 -6.32 25.82
N ALA A 234 -10.48 -7.13 26.86
CA ALA A 234 -9.74 -6.97 28.12
C ALA A 234 -8.23 -7.11 27.93
N SER A 235 -7.78 -8.08 27.12
CA SER A 235 -6.35 -8.22 26.81
C SER A 235 -5.80 -7.03 26.00
N ILE A 236 -6.62 -6.43 25.14
CA ILE A 236 -6.22 -5.22 24.37
C ILE A 236 -6.17 -3.99 25.31
N GLU A 237 -7.10 -3.89 26.27
CA GLU A 237 -7.07 -2.85 27.32
C GLU A 237 -5.81 -2.96 28.18
N GLU A 238 -5.41 -4.17 28.60
CA GLU A 238 -4.16 -4.40 29.34
C GLU A 238 -2.92 -3.94 28.53
N ILE A 239 -2.87 -4.21 27.22
CA ILE A 239 -1.80 -3.73 26.35
C ILE A 239 -1.82 -2.20 26.25
N TYR A 240 -3.00 -1.59 26.16
CA TYR A 240 -3.15 -0.14 26.10
C TYR A 240 -2.69 0.52 27.41
N GLU A 241 -3.10 0.00 28.57
CA GLU A 241 -2.72 0.51 29.88
C GLU A 241 -1.23 0.34 30.18
N ALA A 242 -0.62 -0.75 29.69
CA ALA A 242 0.82 -0.98 29.84
C ALA A 242 1.66 0.08 29.11
N GLY A 243 1.14 0.66 28.01
CA GLY A 243 1.80 1.72 27.25
C GLY A 243 3.18 1.33 26.69
N THR A 244 3.42 0.04 26.52
CA THR A 244 4.70 -0.50 26.02
C THR A 244 4.53 -1.11 24.64
N PRO A 245 5.58 -1.07 23.78
CA PRO A 245 5.51 -1.71 22.48
C PRO A 245 5.25 -3.22 22.61
N VAL A 246 4.49 -3.77 21.67
CA VAL A 246 4.24 -5.21 21.55
C VAL A 246 4.65 -5.70 20.16
N LYS A 247 5.01 -6.97 20.06
CA LYS A 247 5.28 -7.58 18.73
C LYS A 247 3.98 -7.94 18.05
N TRP A 248 3.99 -7.82 16.74
CA TRP A 248 2.88 -8.17 15.89
C TRP A 248 3.33 -8.95 14.65
N LYS A 249 2.39 -9.65 14.05
CA LYS A 249 2.52 -10.19 12.69
C LYS A 249 1.17 -10.22 11.99
N ILE A 250 1.18 -10.01 10.71
CA ILE A 250 0.08 -10.34 9.81
C ILE A 250 0.44 -11.64 9.12
N ALA A 251 -0.47 -12.60 9.18
CA ALA A 251 -0.24 -13.94 8.65
C ALA A 251 -1.50 -14.51 8.01
N ASN A 252 -1.32 -15.35 7.00
CA ASN A 252 -2.37 -16.20 6.48
C ASN A 252 -2.69 -17.31 7.47
N VAL A 253 -3.96 -17.70 7.53
CA VAL A 253 -4.44 -18.89 8.24
C VAL A 253 -4.98 -19.89 7.23
N GLY A 254 -4.83 -21.18 7.51
CA GLY A 254 -5.08 -22.26 6.54
C GLY A 254 -6.56 -22.55 6.21
N GLY A 255 -7.52 -21.83 6.78
CA GLY A 255 -8.95 -22.05 6.53
C GLY A 255 -9.86 -21.27 7.46
N ASP A 256 -11.17 -21.47 7.30
CA ASP A 256 -12.20 -20.86 8.13
C ASP A 256 -12.02 -21.23 9.61
N ASN A 257 -12.21 -20.24 10.49
CA ASN A 257 -12.08 -20.37 11.95
C ASN A 257 -10.70 -20.79 12.47
N GLN A 258 -9.68 -20.90 11.63
CA GLN A 258 -8.33 -21.19 12.08
C GLN A 258 -7.68 -19.98 12.74
N ARG A 259 -6.88 -20.24 13.78
CA ARG A 259 -6.17 -19.24 14.56
C ARG A 259 -4.66 -19.47 14.56
N THR A 260 -4.20 -20.49 13.84
CA THR A 260 -2.78 -20.78 13.69
C THR A 260 -2.28 -20.19 12.39
N ALA A 261 -1.23 -19.39 12.45
CA ALA A 261 -0.59 -18.85 11.27
C ALA A 261 -0.01 -19.97 10.40
N SER A 262 -0.37 -19.99 9.12
CA SER A 262 0.21 -20.91 8.13
C SER A 262 1.44 -20.29 7.45
N SER A 263 1.39 -19.00 7.17
CA SER A 263 2.52 -18.23 6.63
C SER A 263 2.47 -16.79 7.12
N THR A 264 3.58 -16.29 7.61
CA THR A 264 3.72 -14.87 7.97
C THR A 264 3.90 -14.06 6.70
N ILE A 265 3.28 -12.89 6.61
CA ILE A 265 3.44 -11.92 5.53
C ILE A 265 4.42 -10.84 5.97
N VAL A 266 4.14 -10.23 7.11
CA VAL A 266 4.89 -9.11 7.67
C VAL A 266 4.81 -9.15 9.19
N SER A 267 5.85 -8.65 9.86
CA SER A 267 5.93 -8.62 11.32
C SER A 267 6.74 -7.40 11.79
N GLY A 268 6.67 -7.10 13.09
CA GLY A 268 7.40 -5.97 13.66
C GLY A 268 7.01 -5.70 15.09
N SER A 269 7.19 -4.45 15.52
CA SER A 269 6.77 -3.95 16.83
C SER A 269 5.84 -2.75 16.65
N VAL A 270 4.81 -2.65 17.46
CA VAL A 270 3.82 -1.56 17.45
C VAL A 270 3.51 -1.08 18.85
N LEU A 271 3.08 0.16 18.96
CA LEU A 271 2.51 0.74 20.15
C LEU A 271 1.00 0.94 19.92
N LEU A 272 0.18 0.44 20.83
CA LEU A 272 -1.26 0.69 20.81
C LEU A 272 -1.52 2.14 21.26
N THR A 273 -1.95 2.98 20.30
CA THR A 273 -2.09 4.43 20.54
C THR A 273 -3.54 4.86 20.73
N GLN A 274 -4.49 4.10 20.21
CA GLN A 274 -5.90 4.43 20.34
C GLN A 274 -6.73 3.16 20.49
N LEU A 275 -7.65 3.19 21.44
CA LEU A 275 -8.69 2.18 21.62
C LEU A 275 -10.04 2.87 21.77
N SER A 276 -10.99 2.49 20.94
CA SER A 276 -12.35 3.04 20.92
C SER A 276 -13.36 1.91 21.02
N ILE A 277 -14.33 2.04 21.92
CA ILE A 277 -15.39 1.06 22.13
C ILE A 277 -16.73 1.69 21.75
N GLN A 278 -17.48 1.01 20.90
CA GLN A 278 -18.81 1.44 20.46
C GLN A 278 -19.86 0.41 20.89
N ALA A 279 -20.85 0.87 21.64
CA ALA A 279 -21.98 0.07 22.07
C ALA A 279 -23.28 0.83 21.76
N GLN A 280 -24.00 0.38 20.73
CA GLN A 280 -25.28 0.96 20.33
C GLN A 280 -26.42 0.04 20.77
N ASN A 281 -27.56 0.64 21.12
CA ASN A 281 -28.74 -0.14 21.49
C ASN A 281 -29.18 -1.04 20.33
N ARG A 282 -29.44 -2.31 20.64
CA ARG A 282 -29.85 -3.37 19.71
C ARG A 282 -28.82 -3.75 18.64
N SER A 283 -27.54 -3.40 18.81
CA SER A 283 -26.43 -3.85 17.96
C SER A 283 -25.32 -4.51 18.80
N ASN A 284 -24.48 -5.30 18.13
CA ASN A 284 -23.31 -5.86 18.80
C ASN A 284 -22.32 -4.75 19.14
N ALA A 285 -21.78 -4.78 20.36
CA ALA A 285 -20.68 -3.90 20.70
C ALA A 285 -19.42 -4.25 19.89
N THR A 286 -18.70 -3.23 19.46
CA THR A 286 -17.45 -3.35 18.71
C THR A 286 -16.37 -2.50 19.36
N TYR A 287 -15.12 -2.86 19.14
CA TYR A 287 -13.99 -1.98 19.42
C TYR A 287 -13.14 -1.79 18.19
N GLN A 288 -12.44 -0.69 18.13
CA GLN A 288 -11.44 -0.35 17.14
C GLN A 288 -10.13 -0.01 17.84
N ALA A 289 -9.04 -0.59 17.36
CA ALA A 289 -7.71 -0.34 17.88
C ALA A 289 -6.82 0.20 16.75
N THR A 290 -6.03 1.23 17.07
CA THR A 290 -4.99 1.77 16.19
C THR A 290 -3.63 1.55 16.84
N LEU A 291 -2.74 0.92 16.08
CA LEU A 291 -1.40 0.56 16.52
C LEU A 291 -0.39 1.24 15.59
N ASN A 292 0.43 2.12 16.15
CA ASN A 292 1.46 2.82 15.39
C ASN A 292 2.76 2.03 15.40
N GLY A 293 3.45 2.02 14.27
CA GLY A 293 4.73 1.35 14.10
C GLY A 293 5.80 1.81 15.08
N TYR A 294 6.52 0.85 15.66
CA TYR A 294 7.65 1.09 16.54
C TYR A 294 8.91 0.45 15.93
N GLY A 295 9.75 1.28 15.32
CA GLY A 295 10.89 0.82 14.53
C GLY A 295 10.50 0.34 13.14
N ILE A 296 11.36 -0.45 12.51
CA ILE A 296 11.16 -0.99 11.17
C ILE A 296 10.42 -2.33 11.22
N TYR A 297 9.60 -2.61 10.24
CA TYR A 297 8.96 -3.92 10.08
C TYR A 297 9.86 -4.92 9.36
N ASP A 298 9.59 -6.21 9.51
CA ASP A 298 10.23 -7.31 8.81
C ASP A 298 9.25 -7.99 7.87
N VAL A 299 9.68 -8.19 6.63
CA VAL A 299 8.91 -8.91 5.62
C VAL A 299 9.37 -10.36 5.61
N ALA A 300 8.43 -11.29 5.60
CA ALA A 300 8.77 -12.70 5.50
C ALA A 300 9.38 -13.01 4.13
N ALA A 301 10.43 -13.81 4.13
CA ALA A 301 11.14 -14.24 2.94
C ALA A 301 10.34 -15.29 2.14
#